data_6a20dbd3b9a7f0b4c2c66d7871394ab1
#
_entry.id   6a20dbd3b9a7f0b4c2c66d7871394ab1
#
_cell.length_a   1.000
_cell.length_b   1.000
_cell.length_c   1.000
_cell.angle_alpha   90.00
_cell.angle_beta   90.00
_cell.angle_gamma   90.00
#
_symmetry.space_group_name_H-M   'P 1'
#
loop_
_entity.id
_entity.type
_entity.pdbx_description
1 polymer ?
#
loop_
_entity_poly.entity_id
_entity_poly.type
_entity_poly.pdbx_seq_one_letter_code
_entity_poly.pdbx_strand_id
1 'polypeptide(L)'
;MIYNFDELIDRKNTSCVKYDALKKYFGYEDLQPLWVADMDFKTPDVIINAMKEKAEAGLFGYPIATEKTYNLVKSWMKKRHNWDIDTSWINFVNGVVPAYSATVEAFSEEGDEIIVQTPVYFPLFKHIKSNNRKLVKNPLIEENGYYRMDLEDLKSKISSKTKIFVLCSPHNPVGRVWDKEELEELAKICIENNILMISDEIHADIVFKKFIPLASISEEIANNTLTLNSPGKTFNTAGLNCAYAICKNENLMNRFKNVVEKRGISSVNVFGFVALEAAYEYSEDWLEELLVYLKNNILFTKNYLEKNNSKIDLIEPESTYLLWLSFKNTISDYNKVKQKLLEESKVALNEGSSFGLEGKGYFRLNCALPKESLEKALCKIVTKF
;
A
#
# COMPACT_ATOMS: atom_id res chain seq x y z
N MET A 1 -7.92 -13.28 -21.92
CA MET A 1 -6.73 -12.77 -21.17
C MET A 1 -5.49 -13.40 -21.80
N ILE A 2 -4.48 -12.60 -22.04
CA ILE A 2 -3.18 -13.05 -22.58
C ILE A 2 -2.33 -13.63 -21.43
N TYR A 3 -2.51 -13.09 -20.21
CA TYR A 3 -1.77 -13.49 -19.03
C TYR A 3 -2.53 -14.53 -18.20
N ASN A 4 -1.81 -15.54 -17.69
CA ASN A 4 -2.38 -16.62 -16.91
C ASN A 4 -2.25 -16.32 -15.40
N PHE A 5 -3.31 -15.76 -14.81
CA PHE A 5 -3.39 -15.54 -13.35
C PHE A 5 -3.93 -16.75 -12.56
N ASP A 6 -4.28 -17.85 -13.22
CA ASP A 6 -4.72 -19.10 -12.59
C ASP A 6 -3.55 -20.07 -12.33
N GLU A 7 -2.32 -19.71 -12.73
CA GLU A 7 -1.13 -20.54 -12.51
C GLU A 7 -0.87 -20.68 -11.02
N LEU A 8 -0.85 -21.92 -10.53
CA LEU A 8 -0.49 -22.23 -9.15
C LEU A 8 1.03 -22.30 -9.00
N ILE A 9 1.60 -21.34 -8.27
CA ILE A 9 3.04 -21.23 -8.05
C ILE A 9 3.34 -21.65 -6.61
N ASP A 10 4.18 -22.70 -6.43
CA ASP A 10 4.68 -23.04 -5.12
C ASP A 10 5.76 -22.03 -4.68
N ARG A 11 5.47 -21.32 -3.59
CA ARG A 11 6.36 -20.30 -3.03
C ARG A 11 7.02 -20.73 -1.71
N LYS A 12 6.84 -21.98 -1.29
CA LYS A 12 7.51 -22.53 -0.11
C LYS A 12 9.00 -22.73 -0.40
N ASN A 13 9.82 -22.49 0.62
CA ASN A 13 11.29 -22.62 0.54
C ASN A 13 11.94 -21.72 -0.52
N THR A 14 11.31 -20.57 -0.79
CA THR A 14 11.84 -19.55 -1.72
C THR A 14 12.34 -18.29 -1.00
N SER A 15 12.52 -18.35 0.32
CA SER A 15 12.81 -17.21 1.19
C SER A 15 11.70 -16.14 1.19
N CYS A 16 10.47 -16.57 0.90
CA CYS A 16 9.31 -15.72 0.84
C CYS A 16 8.70 -15.49 2.22
N VAL A 17 8.67 -14.26 2.70
CA VAL A 17 8.09 -13.91 4.01
C VAL A 17 6.65 -14.42 4.16
N LYS A 18 5.84 -14.35 3.10
CA LYS A 18 4.44 -14.76 3.11
C LYS A 18 4.26 -16.25 3.47
N TYR A 19 5.13 -17.10 2.94
CA TYR A 19 5.06 -18.57 3.10
C TYR A 19 6.03 -19.10 4.15
N ASP A 20 7.29 -18.65 4.12
CA ASP A 20 8.37 -19.28 4.90
C ASP A 20 8.49 -18.69 6.33
N ALA A 21 7.79 -17.58 6.62
CA ALA A 21 7.80 -16.98 7.95
C ALA A 21 6.52 -17.25 8.78
N LEU A 22 5.64 -18.15 8.35
CA LEU A 22 4.37 -18.44 9.03
C LEU A 22 4.56 -18.83 10.50
N LYS A 23 5.49 -19.76 10.78
CA LYS A 23 5.80 -20.16 12.16
C LYS A 23 6.24 -18.98 13.04
N LYS A 24 7.06 -18.09 12.48
CA LYS A 24 7.58 -16.91 13.20
C LYS A 24 6.47 -15.93 13.58
N TYR A 25 5.50 -15.71 12.70
CA TYR A 25 4.46 -14.68 12.90
C TYR A 25 3.16 -15.22 13.49
N PHE A 26 2.84 -16.50 13.25
CA PHE A 26 1.56 -17.10 13.65
C PHE A 26 1.71 -18.30 14.56
N GLY A 27 2.91 -18.86 14.73
CA GLY A 27 3.15 -20.06 15.54
C GLY A 27 2.89 -21.38 14.83
N TYR A 28 2.42 -21.37 13.58
CA TYR A 28 2.05 -22.53 12.78
C TYR A 28 2.74 -22.50 11.42
N GLU A 29 3.04 -23.67 10.85
CA GLU A 29 3.68 -23.81 9.52
C GLU A 29 2.67 -24.22 8.42
N ASP A 30 1.57 -24.85 8.82
CA ASP A 30 0.57 -25.50 7.95
C ASP A 30 -0.61 -24.57 7.57
N LEU A 31 -0.38 -23.25 7.56
CA LEU A 31 -1.41 -22.27 7.22
C LEU A 31 -1.40 -21.92 5.73
N GLN A 32 -2.58 -21.61 5.19
CA GLN A 32 -2.71 -20.93 3.91
C GLN A 32 -2.49 -19.42 4.11
N PRO A 33 -1.44 -18.84 3.53
CA PRO A 33 -1.08 -17.45 3.83
C PRO A 33 -1.82 -16.45 2.94
N LEU A 34 -2.59 -15.57 3.56
CA LEU A 34 -3.33 -14.48 2.89
C LEU A 34 -3.07 -13.13 3.58
N TRP A 35 -1.90 -12.97 4.21
CA TRP A 35 -1.59 -11.86 5.11
C TRP A 35 -0.63 -10.80 4.54
N VAL A 36 0.39 -11.18 3.78
CA VAL A 36 1.33 -10.23 3.18
C VAL A 36 0.71 -9.57 1.95
N ALA A 37 0.93 -8.28 1.78
CA ALA A 37 0.49 -7.52 0.61
C ALA A 37 1.49 -7.66 -0.56
N ASP A 38 1.65 -8.90 -1.04
CA ASP A 38 2.27 -9.27 -2.30
C ASP A 38 1.34 -10.24 -3.06
N MET A 39 1.53 -10.40 -4.36
CA MET A 39 0.67 -11.26 -5.18
C MET A 39 1.24 -12.66 -5.33
N ASP A 40 0.39 -13.66 -5.52
CA ASP A 40 0.78 -15.02 -5.90
C ASP A 40 0.73 -15.20 -7.45
N PHE A 41 0.93 -14.12 -8.18
CA PHE A 41 1.03 -14.08 -9.64
C PHE A 41 2.46 -13.79 -10.07
N LYS A 42 2.86 -14.30 -11.23
CA LYS A 42 4.11 -13.88 -11.86
C LYS A 42 4.06 -12.40 -12.20
N THR A 43 5.17 -11.72 -11.99
CA THR A 43 5.39 -10.38 -12.58
C THR A 43 5.40 -10.50 -14.11
N PRO A 44 5.10 -9.42 -14.87
CA PRO A 44 5.12 -9.45 -16.34
C PRO A 44 6.41 -10.05 -16.92
N ASP A 45 6.29 -10.87 -17.96
CA ASP A 45 7.45 -11.52 -18.60
C ASP A 45 8.48 -10.53 -19.12
N VAL A 46 8.07 -9.35 -19.55
CA VAL A 46 8.99 -8.28 -19.99
C VAL A 46 9.92 -7.83 -18.87
N ILE A 47 9.43 -7.77 -17.62
CA ILE A 47 10.26 -7.47 -16.45
C ILE A 47 11.23 -8.61 -16.17
N ILE A 48 10.75 -9.87 -16.23
CA ILE A 48 11.58 -11.06 -16.02
C ILE A 48 12.70 -11.12 -17.07
N ASN A 49 12.38 -10.87 -18.33
CA ASN A 49 13.35 -10.91 -19.42
C ASN A 49 14.39 -9.79 -19.30
N ALA A 50 13.97 -8.55 -19.00
CA ALA A 50 14.91 -7.45 -18.77
C ALA A 50 15.88 -7.74 -17.61
N MET A 51 15.38 -8.38 -16.52
CA MET A 51 16.23 -8.79 -15.41
C MET A 51 17.19 -9.93 -15.80
N LYS A 52 16.77 -10.89 -16.63
CA LYS A 52 17.65 -11.96 -17.17
C LYS A 52 18.77 -11.38 -18.01
N GLU A 53 18.44 -10.50 -18.96
CA GLU A 53 19.43 -9.82 -19.81
C GLU A 53 20.46 -9.06 -18.95
N LYS A 54 20.02 -8.35 -17.92
CA LYS A 54 20.91 -7.67 -16.99
C LYS A 54 21.78 -8.63 -16.20
N ALA A 55 21.25 -9.78 -15.78
CA ALA A 55 22.00 -10.80 -15.07
C ALA A 55 23.06 -11.47 -15.99
N GLU A 56 22.70 -11.77 -17.23
CA GLU A 56 23.59 -12.37 -18.24
C GLU A 56 24.76 -11.46 -18.60
N ALA A 57 24.57 -10.12 -18.59
CA ALA A 57 25.66 -9.16 -18.78
C ALA A 57 26.71 -9.23 -17.66
N GLY A 58 26.42 -9.79 -16.50
CA GLY A 58 27.37 -10.10 -15.42
C GLY A 58 28.01 -8.88 -14.72
N LEU A 59 27.50 -7.65 -14.95
CA LEU A 59 28.05 -6.41 -14.41
C LEU A 59 27.05 -5.74 -13.47
N PHE A 60 27.33 -5.80 -12.16
CA PHE A 60 26.49 -5.29 -11.08
C PHE A 60 27.14 -4.12 -10.34
N GLY A 61 27.68 -3.15 -11.11
CA GLY A 61 28.22 -1.91 -10.56
C GLY A 61 27.13 -0.99 -9.97
N TYR A 62 27.52 0.20 -9.51
CA TYR A 62 26.61 1.18 -8.94
C TYR A 62 25.67 1.75 -10.02
N PRO A 63 24.34 1.57 -9.91
CA PRO A 63 23.41 2.11 -10.88
C PRO A 63 23.06 3.56 -10.57
N ILE A 64 22.63 4.27 -11.62
CA ILE A 64 21.99 5.59 -11.50
C ILE A 64 20.68 5.58 -12.26
N ALA A 65 19.72 6.40 -11.84
CA ALA A 65 18.57 6.71 -12.66
C ALA A 65 19.02 7.54 -13.85
N THR A 66 18.60 7.14 -15.05
CA THR A 66 18.90 7.84 -16.29
C THR A 66 17.77 8.81 -16.66
N GLU A 67 17.99 9.67 -17.65
CA GLU A 67 16.91 10.52 -18.18
C GLU A 67 15.70 9.66 -18.62
N LYS A 68 15.94 8.48 -19.21
CA LYS A 68 14.88 7.52 -19.55
C LYS A 68 14.08 7.13 -18.33
N THR A 69 14.73 6.79 -17.21
CA THR A 69 14.07 6.38 -15.97
C THR A 69 13.13 7.47 -15.44
N TYR A 70 13.61 8.72 -15.42
CA TYR A 70 12.78 9.87 -14.98
C TYR A 70 11.60 10.12 -15.93
N ASN A 71 11.81 10.06 -17.23
CA ASN A 71 10.78 10.27 -18.23
C ASN A 71 9.70 9.17 -18.21
N LEU A 72 10.08 7.92 -17.89
CA LEU A 72 9.12 6.84 -17.72
C LEU A 72 8.21 7.07 -16.51
N VAL A 73 8.74 7.51 -15.37
CA VAL A 73 7.91 7.89 -14.21
C VAL A 73 6.97 9.06 -14.58
N LYS A 74 7.49 10.12 -15.21
CA LYS A 74 6.67 11.25 -15.68
C LYS A 74 5.53 10.80 -16.60
N SER A 75 5.86 9.98 -17.59
CA SER A 75 4.88 9.47 -18.58
C SER A 75 3.84 8.58 -17.91
N TRP A 76 4.24 7.73 -16.95
CA TRP A 76 3.33 6.89 -16.17
C TRP A 76 2.34 7.72 -15.36
N MET A 77 2.82 8.74 -14.62
CA MET A 77 1.95 9.64 -13.85
C MET A 77 0.96 10.37 -14.77
N LYS A 78 1.41 10.85 -15.91
CA LYS A 78 0.53 11.52 -16.88
C LYS A 78 -0.52 10.57 -17.44
N LYS A 79 -0.09 9.39 -17.88
CA LYS A 79 -0.95 8.42 -18.56
C LYS A 79 -1.99 7.80 -17.62
N ARG A 80 -1.56 7.35 -16.43
CA ARG A 80 -2.42 6.63 -15.49
C ARG A 80 -3.28 7.54 -14.62
N HIS A 81 -2.74 8.69 -14.22
CA HIS A 81 -3.36 9.53 -13.20
C HIS A 81 -3.67 10.94 -13.69
N ASN A 82 -3.42 11.22 -14.98
CA ASN A 82 -3.55 12.58 -15.58
C ASN A 82 -2.80 13.66 -14.80
N TRP A 83 -1.69 13.29 -14.16
CA TRP A 83 -0.86 14.17 -13.38
C TRP A 83 0.42 14.52 -14.16
N ASP A 84 0.57 15.79 -14.54
CA ASP A 84 1.72 16.28 -15.27
C ASP A 84 2.78 16.75 -14.28
N ILE A 85 3.86 15.99 -14.16
CA ILE A 85 4.97 16.30 -13.26
C ILE A 85 6.22 16.68 -14.05
N ASP A 86 7.12 17.46 -13.41
CA ASP A 86 8.45 17.67 -13.92
C ASP A 86 9.42 16.60 -13.39
N THR A 87 10.38 16.19 -14.20
CA THR A 87 11.38 15.18 -13.80
C THR A 87 12.25 15.67 -12.64
N SER A 88 12.44 16.97 -12.47
CA SER A 88 13.16 17.59 -11.35
C SER A 88 12.46 17.40 -9.99
N TRP A 89 11.14 17.08 -9.99
CA TRP A 89 10.38 16.81 -8.77
C TRP A 89 10.58 15.41 -8.24
N ILE A 90 11.27 14.53 -8.98
CA ILE A 90 11.42 13.11 -8.65
C ILE A 90 12.73 12.86 -7.90
N ASN A 91 12.66 12.08 -6.82
CA ASN A 91 13.84 11.54 -6.14
C ASN A 91 13.67 10.04 -5.87
N PHE A 92 14.58 9.21 -6.37
CA PHE A 92 14.55 7.76 -6.16
C PHE A 92 15.08 7.38 -4.79
N VAL A 93 14.49 6.32 -4.22
CA VAL A 93 14.83 5.76 -2.91
C VAL A 93 14.64 4.24 -2.91
N ASN A 94 15.28 3.55 -1.97
CA ASN A 94 15.24 2.09 -1.87
C ASN A 94 13.97 1.50 -1.23
N GLY A 95 12.85 2.22 -1.26
CA GLY A 95 11.54 1.75 -0.80
C GLY A 95 10.72 2.85 -0.16
N VAL A 96 9.38 2.69 -0.19
CA VAL A 96 8.42 3.67 0.36
C VAL A 96 8.54 3.76 1.89
N VAL A 97 8.73 2.64 2.59
CA VAL A 97 8.84 2.64 4.06
C VAL A 97 10.10 3.37 4.56
N PRO A 98 11.31 3.14 3.99
CA PRO A 98 12.48 3.97 4.29
C PRO A 98 12.28 5.45 3.94
N ALA A 99 11.68 5.75 2.79
CA ALA A 99 11.34 7.11 2.37
C ALA A 99 10.41 7.80 3.37
N TYR A 100 9.36 7.11 3.81
CA TYR A 100 8.45 7.61 4.84
C TYR A 100 9.20 7.95 6.14
N SER A 101 10.09 7.07 6.60
CA SER A 101 10.91 7.33 7.80
C SER A 101 11.82 8.55 7.63
N ALA A 102 12.36 8.76 6.41
CA ALA A 102 13.16 9.93 6.09
C ALA A 102 12.31 11.23 6.06
N THR A 103 11.05 11.16 5.57
CA THR A 103 10.16 12.33 5.61
C THR A 103 9.82 12.76 7.05
N VAL A 104 9.57 11.78 7.93
CA VAL A 104 9.35 12.05 9.36
C VAL A 104 10.54 12.81 9.96
N GLU A 105 11.78 12.38 9.69
CA GLU A 105 12.99 13.07 10.17
C GLU A 105 13.20 14.43 9.52
N ALA A 106 12.96 14.54 8.21
CA ALA A 106 13.22 15.77 7.47
C ALA A 106 12.30 16.92 7.87
N PHE A 107 11.05 16.64 8.29
CA PHE A 107 10.02 17.65 8.43
C PHE A 107 9.44 17.80 9.84
N SER A 108 10.02 17.12 10.82
CA SER A 108 9.63 17.28 12.22
C SER A 108 10.84 17.15 13.14
N GLU A 109 10.67 17.51 14.40
CA GLU A 109 11.64 17.35 15.47
C GLU A 109 11.16 16.34 16.51
N GLU A 110 12.03 15.92 17.43
CA GLU A 110 11.63 15.01 18.52
C GLU A 110 10.53 15.64 19.37
N GLY A 111 9.49 14.86 19.65
CA GLY A 111 8.31 15.31 20.39
C GLY A 111 7.23 15.98 19.53
N ASP A 112 7.49 16.27 18.26
CA ASP A 112 6.47 16.76 17.34
C ASP A 112 5.41 15.68 17.06
N GLU A 113 4.23 16.13 16.68
CA GLU A 113 3.06 15.31 16.43
C GLU A 113 2.89 15.01 14.93
N ILE A 114 2.61 13.74 14.64
CA ILE A 114 2.29 13.27 13.30
C ILE A 114 0.94 12.60 13.33
N ILE A 115 0.01 13.11 12.51
CA ILE A 115 -1.35 12.59 12.42
C ILE A 115 -1.44 11.52 11.34
N VAL A 116 -2.11 10.42 11.66
CA VAL A 116 -2.48 9.35 10.72
C VAL A 116 -3.94 8.97 10.89
N GLN A 117 -4.62 8.61 9.81
CA GLN A 117 -6.02 8.14 9.84
C GLN A 117 -6.06 6.63 10.09
N THR A 118 -6.74 6.21 11.18
CA THR A 118 -6.87 4.79 11.52
C THR A 118 -8.27 4.25 11.21
N PRO A 119 -8.41 2.92 10.84
CA PRO A 119 -7.34 1.92 10.73
C PRO A 119 -6.45 2.15 9.51
N VAL A 120 -5.12 1.99 9.64
CA VAL A 120 -4.17 2.23 8.55
C VAL A 120 -2.97 1.29 8.64
N TYR A 121 -2.20 1.19 7.58
CA TYR A 121 -0.98 0.40 7.47
C TYR A 121 -0.05 0.62 8.67
N PHE A 122 0.03 -0.39 9.54
CA PHE A 122 0.62 -0.30 10.88
C PHE A 122 2.14 -0.02 10.93
N PRO A 123 2.97 -0.31 9.92
CA PRO A 123 4.37 0.10 9.94
C PRO A 123 4.57 1.60 10.08
N LEU A 124 3.61 2.44 9.64
CA LEU A 124 3.65 3.88 9.85
C LEU A 124 3.79 4.23 11.34
N PHE A 125 3.08 3.53 12.23
CA PHE A 125 3.13 3.76 13.67
C PHE A 125 4.53 3.53 14.25
N LYS A 126 5.20 2.46 13.77
CA LYS A 126 6.55 2.12 14.22
C LYS A 126 7.55 3.21 13.82
N HIS A 127 7.49 3.70 12.58
CA HIS A 127 8.43 4.70 12.09
C HIS A 127 8.23 6.07 12.72
N ILE A 128 7.00 6.47 13.07
CA ILE A 128 6.74 7.68 13.86
C ILE A 128 7.41 7.56 15.23
N LYS A 129 7.13 6.46 15.93
CA LYS A 129 7.65 6.23 17.30
C LYS A 129 9.17 6.04 17.34
N SER A 130 9.75 5.29 16.38
CA SER A 130 11.20 5.06 16.32
C SER A 130 12.01 6.30 15.97
N ASN A 131 11.36 7.34 15.44
CA ASN A 131 11.94 8.65 15.25
C ASN A 131 11.67 9.61 16.45
N ASN A 132 11.19 9.12 17.58
CA ASN A 132 10.84 9.91 18.79
C ASN A 132 9.75 10.97 18.53
N ARG A 133 8.85 10.74 17.57
CA ARG A 133 7.69 11.60 17.31
C ARG A 133 6.45 11.03 17.96
N LYS A 134 5.50 11.91 18.28
CA LYS A 134 4.23 11.52 18.87
C LYS A 134 3.23 11.14 17.78
N LEU A 135 2.74 9.91 17.82
CA LEU A 135 1.67 9.44 16.97
C LEU A 135 0.34 9.98 17.45
N VAL A 136 -0.34 10.76 16.62
CA VAL A 136 -1.72 11.21 16.83
C VAL A 136 -2.63 10.47 15.86
N LYS A 137 -3.68 9.84 16.36
CA LYS A 137 -4.62 9.08 15.54
C LYS A 137 -5.88 9.89 15.29
N ASN A 138 -6.29 9.96 14.04
CA ASN A 138 -7.57 10.48 13.60
C ASN A 138 -8.39 9.28 13.07
N PRO A 139 -9.30 8.70 13.88
CA PRO A 139 -10.09 7.56 13.44
C PRO A 139 -11.01 7.93 12.27
N LEU A 140 -11.08 7.04 11.29
CA LEU A 140 -12.07 7.11 10.23
C LEU A 140 -13.46 6.78 10.82
N ILE A 141 -14.50 7.39 10.28
CA ILE A 141 -15.89 7.05 10.58
C ILE A 141 -16.30 5.89 9.68
N GLU A 142 -16.77 4.80 10.28
CA GLU A 142 -17.35 3.66 9.55
C GLU A 142 -18.86 3.67 9.70
N GLU A 143 -19.58 3.74 8.58
CA GLU A 143 -21.04 3.68 8.54
C GLU A 143 -21.47 2.69 7.44
N ASN A 144 -22.14 1.62 7.84
CA ASN A 144 -22.67 0.60 6.93
C ASN A 144 -21.63 0.02 5.95
N GLY A 145 -20.38 -0.18 6.43
CA GLY A 145 -19.29 -0.69 5.60
C GLY A 145 -18.58 0.36 4.75
N TYR A 146 -18.94 1.63 4.88
CA TYR A 146 -18.29 2.73 4.18
C TYR A 146 -17.49 3.60 5.15
N TYR A 147 -16.24 3.89 4.79
CA TYR A 147 -15.35 4.69 5.61
C TYR A 147 -15.22 6.12 5.09
N ARG A 148 -15.27 7.11 5.99
CA ARG A 148 -15.10 8.54 5.69
C ARG A 148 -14.04 9.15 6.59
N MET A 149 -13.44 10.23 6.14
CA MET A 149 -12.57 11.05 6.99
C MET A 149 -13.40 11.76 8.06
N ASP A 150 -12.91 11.75 9.31
CA ASP A 150 -13.46 12.59 10.39
C ASP A 150 -12.64 13.88 10.45
N LEU A 151 -13.06 14.88 9.68
CA LEU A 151 -12.34 16.16 9.59
C LEU A 151 -12.56 17.04 10.82
N GLU A 152 -13.66 16.87 11.54
CA GLU A 152 -13.90 17.59 12.81
C GLU A 152 -13.01 17.04 13.92
N ASP A 153 -12.89 15.72 14.04
CA ASP A 153 -11.92 15.09 14.94
C ASP A 153 -10.48 15.50 14.56
N LEU A 154 -10.16 15.56 13.25
CA LEU A 154 -8.86 16.04 12.78
C LEU A 154 -8.57 17.46 13.30
N LYS A 155 -9.48 18.41 13.08
CA LYS A 155 -9.35 19.81 13.54
C LYS A 155 -9.11 19.88 15.06
N SER A 156 -9.86 19.06 15.82
CA SER A 156 -9.76 19.02 17.28
C SER A 156 -8.40 18.52 17.81
N LYS A 157 -7.67 17.74 17.00
CA LYS A 157 -6.39 17.13 17.36
C LYS A 157 -5.16 17.93 16.93
N ILE A 158 -5.35 18.95 16.12
CA ILE A 158 -4.27 19.81 15.67
C ILE A 158 -3.78 20.66 16.83
N SER A 159 -2.47 20.71 17.03
CA SER A 159 -1.78 21.54 17.99
C SER A 159 -0.60 22.29 17.35
N SER A 160 0.05 23.18 18.06
CA SER A 160 1.27 23.85 17.59
C SER A 160 2.43 22.89 17.32
N LYS A 161 2.37 21.66 17.86
CA LYS A 161 3.34 20.58 17.64
C LYS A 161 3.02 19.70 16.44
N THR A 162 1.84 19.81 15.87
CA THR A 162 1.47 19.01 14.68
C THR A 162 2.23 19.54 13.46
N LYS A 163 3.05 18.67 12.84
CA LYS A 163 3.91 19.05 11.70
C LYS A 163 3.59 18.29 10.44
N ILE A 164 3.10 17.06 10.54
CA ILE A 164 2.90 16.17 9.43
C ILE A 164 1.52 15.49 9.55
N PHE A 165 0.81 15.45 8.44
CA PHE A 165 -0.32 14.56 8.21
C PHE A 165 0.07 13.49 7.19
N VAL A 166 -0.18 12.21 7.49
CA VAL A 166 0.11 11.11 6.57
C VAL A 166 -1.20 10.59 6.00
N LEU A 167 -1.38 10.81 4.70
CA LEU A 167 -2.47 10.27 3.91
C LEU A 167 -2.06 8.93 3.30
N CYS A 168 -2.85 7.89 3.49
CA CYS A 168 -2.76 6.65 2.73
C CYS A 168 -3.82 6.70 1.63
N SER A 169 -3.40 6.76 0.38
CA SER A 169 -4.31 6.98 -0.77
C SER A 169 -3.83 6.21 -2.01
N PRO A 170 -4.50 5.14 -2.42
CA PRO A 170 -5.69 4.49 -1.80
C PRO A 170 -5.44 3.94 -0.40
N HIS A 171 -6.50 3.87 0.42
CA HIS A 171 -6.38 3.60 1.85
C HIS A 171 -6.37 2.10 2.18
N ASN A 172 -5.27 1.62 2.72
CA ASN A 172 -5.10 0.27 3.23
C ASN A 172 -5.25 0.28 4.77
N PRO A 173 -6.19 -0.49 5.37
CA PRO A 173 -6.78 -1.72 4.86
C PRO A 173 -8.20 -1.61 4.29
N VAL A 174 -8.87 -0.46 4.40
CA VAL A 174 -10.32 -0.33 4.13
C VAL A 174 -10.68 -0.22 2.64
N GLY A 175 -9.66 -0.08 1.77
CA GLY A 175 -9.84 -0.09 0.32
C GLY A 175 -10.46 1.18 -0.28
N ARG A 176 -10.53 2.31 0.48
CA ARG A 176 -11.10 3.57 -0.02
C ARG A 176 -10.19 4.23 -1.07
N VAL A 177 -10.81 4.79 -2.10
CA VAL A 177 -10.25 5.83 -2.97
C VAL A 177 -10.94 7.14 -2.60
N TRP A 178 -10.18 8.08 -2.05
CA TRP A 178 -10.74 9.35 -1.56
C TRP A 178 -11.27 10.19 -2.70
N ASP A 179 -12.44 10.80 -2.50
CA ASP A 179 -13.03 11.72 -3.47
C ASP A 179 -12.29 13.07 -3.46
N LYS A 180 -12.43 13.83 -4.55
CA LYS A 180 -11.72 15.10 -4.71
C LYS A 180 -12.07 16.06 -3.59
N GLU A 181 -13.33 16.13 -3.24
CA GLU A 181 -13.86 17.00 -2.20
C GLU A 181 -13.28 16.65 -0.81
N GLU A 182 -13.19 15.36 -0.46
CA GLU A 182 -12.54 14.90 0.78
C GLU A 182 -11.06 15.32 0.83
N LEU A 183 -10.34 15.20 -0.30
CA LEU A 183 -8.93 15.57 -0.41
C LEU A 183 -8.72 17.08 -0.35
N GLU A 184 -9.60 17.88 -0.97
CA GLU A 184 -9.54 19.35 -0.95
C GLU A 184 -9.80 19.90 0.47
N GLU A 185 -10.80 19.36 1.18
CA GLU A 185 -11.09 19.76 2.56
C GLU A 185 -9.95 19.37 3.52
N LEU A 186 -9.41 18.17 3.41
CA LEU A 186 -8.24 17.74 4.15
C LEU A 186 -7.05 18.66 3.91
N ALA A 187 -6.74 18.93 2.63
CA ALA A 187 -5.61 19.76 2.25
C ALA A 187 -5.76 21.19 2.77
N LYS A 188 -6.96 21.77 2.70
CA LYS A 188 -7.24 23.08 3.27
C LYS A 188 -6.92 23.14 4.76
N ILE A 189 -7.40 22.16 5.55
CA ILE A 189 -7.11 22.09 6.98
C ILE A 189 -5.59 22.03 7.23
N CYS A 190 -4.87 21.18 6.48
CA CYS A 190 -3.43 21.02 6.64
C CYS A 190 -2.68 22.33 6.29
N ILE A 191 -3.02 22.98 5.18
CA ILE A 191 -2.37 24.21 4.73
C ILE A 191 -2.61 25.37 5.71
N GLU A 192 -3.86 25.57 6.13
CA GLU A 192 -4.23 26.62 7.10
C GLU A 192 -3.50 26.47 8.44
N ASN A 193 -3.07 25.27 8.79
CA ASN A 193 -2.36 24.96 10.04
C ASN A 193 -0.83 24.71 9.84
N ASN A 194 -0.29 24.98 8.65
CA ASN A 194 1.12 24.75 8.31
C ASN A 194 1.57 23.30 8.53
N ILE A 195 0.71 22.34 8.23
CA ILE A 195 0.96 20.89 8.33
C ILE A 195 1.35 20.37 6.96
N LEU A 196 2.54 19.75 6.84
CA LEU A 196 2.98 19.08 5.61
C LEU A 196 2.17 17.80 5.38
N MET A 197 1.73 17.56 4.17
CA MET A 197 1.08 16.33 3.77
C MET A 197 2.08 15.34 3.15
N ILE A 198 2.11 14.11 3.66
CA ILE A 198 2.82 12.99 3.04
C ILE A 198 1.73 12.08 2.46
N SER A 199 1.69 11.95 1.13
CA SER A 199 0.75 11.08 0.44
C SER A 199 1.44 9.76 0.07
N ASP A 200 1.08 8.67 0.77
CA ASP A 200 1.50 7.31 0.41
C ASP A 200 0.56 6.76 -0.65
N GLU A 201 1.01 6.81 -1.91
CA GLU A 201 0.24 6.43 -3.10
C GLU A 201 0.72 5.10 -3.72
N ILE A 202 1.34 4.23 -2.92
CA ILE A 202 1.90 2.96 -3.41
C ILE A 202 0.85 2.01 -4.04
N HIS A 203 -0.42 2.21 -3.75
CA HIS A 203 -1.54 1.44 -4.31
C HIS A 203 -2.27 2.17 -5.46
N ALA A 204 -1.79 3.32 -5.92
CA ALA A 204 -2.46 4.20 -6.87
C ALA A 204 -2.92 3.53 -8.18
N ASP A 205 -2.18 2.52 -8.66
CA ASP A 205 -2.52 1.80 -9.89
C ASP A 205 -3.54 0.66 -9.70
N ILE A 206 -3.75 0.20 -8.45
CA ILE A 206 -4.69 -0.89 -8.14
C ILE A 206 -6.01 -0.31 -7.66
N VAL A 207 -6.76 0.26 -8.60
CA VAL A 207 -8.01 0.98 -8.31
C VAL A 207 -9.16 0.54 -9.21
N PHE A 208 -10.37 0.51 -8.67
CA PHE A 208 -11.61 0.15 -9.37
C PHE A 208 -12.54 1.36 -9.52
N LYS A 209 -12.09 2.52 -9.05
CA LYS A 209 -12.69 3.85 -9.14
C LYS A 209 -11.60 4.83 -9.57
N LYS A 210 -11.97 5.98 -10.12
CA LYS A 210 -11.00 7.01 -10.54
C LYS A 210 -10.16 7.47 -9.33
N PHE A 211 -8.86 7.29 -9.41
CA PHE A 211 -7.90 7.79 -8.43
C PHE A 211 -7.45 9.22 -8.79
N ILE A 212 -7.21 10.04 -7.78
CA ILE A 212 -6.72 11.40 -7.92
C ILE A 212 -5.49 11.54 -7.00
N PRO A 213 -4.27 11.74 -7.56
CA PRO A 213 -3.11 12.08 -6.75
C PRO A 213 -3.35 13.37 -5.98
N LEU A 214 -3.06 13.39 -4.67
CA LEU A 214 -3.32 14.59 -3.86
C LEU A 214 -2.66 15.83 -4.43
N ALA A 215 -1.39 15.74 -4.82
CA ALA A 215 -0.61 16.85 -5.37
C ALA A 215 -1.04 17.29 -6.78
N SER A 216 -1.96 16.58 -7.44
CA SER A 216 -2.48 16.95 -8.76
C SER A 216 -3.66 17.92 -8.72
N ILE A 217 -4.24 18.15 -7.53
CA ILE A 217 -5.50 18.88 -7.37
C ILE A 217 -5.31 20.37 -7.59
N SER A 218 -4.27 20.98 -7.00
CA SER A 218 -3.93 22.38 -7.17
C SER A 218 -2.44 22.64 -6.96
N GLU A 219 -1.97 23.79 -7.40
CA GLU A 219 -0.58 24.22 -7.19
C GLU A 219 -0.23 24.40 -5.71
N GLU A 220 -1.16 24.95 -4.93
CA GLU A 220 -0.99 25.14 -3.49
C GLU A 220 -0.82 23.81 -2.77
N ILE A 221 -1.68 22.82 -3.08
CA ILE A 221 -1.60 21.48 -2.53
C ILE A 221 -0.30 20.79 -2.96
N ALA A 222 0.10 20.92 -4.24
CA ALA A 222 1.36 20.36 -4.74
C ALA A 222 2.59 20.92 -4.00
N ASN A 223 2.58 22.20 -3.66
CA ASN A 223 3.67 22.84 -2.92
C ASN A 223 3.73 22.46 -1.43
N ASN A 224 2.66 21.86 -0.89
CA ASN A 224 2.59 21.39 0.51
C ASN A 224 2.48 19.86 0.61
N THR A 225 2.82 19.12 -0.44
CA THR A 225 2.70 17.66 -0.48
C THR A 225 4.00 17.01 -0.93
N LEU A 226 4.39 15.92 -0.26
CA LEU A 226 5.40 14.99 -0.73
C LEU A 226 4.70 13.64 -0.97
N THR A 227 4.65 13.21 -2.22
CA THR A 227 4.04 11.94 -2.64
C THR A 227 5.08 10.83 -2.66
N LEU A 228 4.76 9.65 -2.13
CA LEU A 228 5.59 8.45 -2.17
C LEU A 228 4.91 7.39 -3.04
N ASN A 229 5.63 6.82 -3.98
CA ASN A 229 5.11 5.78 -4.86
C ASN A 229 6.19 4.75 -5.26
N SER A 230 5.76 3.62 -5.84
CA SER A 230 6.62 2.51 -6.26
C SER A 230 5.88 1.58 -7.23
N PRO A 231 6.53 1.00 -8.23
CA PRO A 231 5.95 -0.06 -9.06
C PRO A 231 5.74 -1.38 -8.29
N GLY A 232 6.25 -1.46 -7.05
CA GLY A 232 6.33 -2.70 -6.28
C GLY A 232 5.00 -3.38 -6.00
N LYS A 233 3.93 -2.62 -5.76
CA LYS A 233 2.58 -3.17 -5.55
C LYS A 233 1.85 -3.43 -6.86
N THR A 234 2.05 -2.56 -7.83
CA THR A 234 1.43 -2.64 -9.15
C THR A 234 1.87 -3.89 -9.90
N PHE A 235 3.17 -4.18 -9.92
CA PHE A 235 3.77 -5.24 -10.75
C PHE A 235 4.39 -6.40 -9.94
N ASN A 236 4.05 -6.51 -8.65
CA ASN A 236 4.56 -7.56 -7.76
C ASN A 236 6.09 -7.59 -7.63
N THR A 237 6.73 -6.43 -7.66
CA THR A 237 8.20 -6.27 -7.61
C THR A 237 8.71 -5.66 -6.30
N ALA A 238 7.92 -5.74 -5.22
CA ALA A 238 8.25 -5.10 -3.93
C ALA A 238 9.61 -5.52 -3.35
N GLY A 239 10.04 -6.76 -3.58
CA GLY A 239 11.35 -7.28 -3.17
C GLY A 239 12.55 -6.63 -3.85
N LEU A 240 12.33 -5.90 -4.96
CA LEU A 240 13.39 -5.19 -5.69
C LEU A 240 13.70 -3.81 -5.11
N ASN A 241 12.93 -3.35 -4.10
CA ASN A 241 13.21 -2.13 -3.35
C ASN A 241 13.47 -0.89 -4.23
N CYS A 242 12.56 -0.60 -5.17
CA CYS A 242 12.59 0.59 -6.00
C CYS A 242 11.35 1.44 -5.71
N ALA A 243 11.58 2.68 -5.27
CA ALA A 243 10.52 3.64 -4.99
C ALA A 243 10.98 5.05 -5.34
N TYR A 244 10.07 6.00 -5.34
CA TYR A 244 10.38 7.40 -5.59
C TYR A 244 9.46 8.32 -4.79
N ALA A 245 9.99 9.50 -4.50
CA ALA A 245 9.24 10.63 -3.98
C ALA A 245 9.01 11.64 -5.11
N ILE A 246 7.84 12.29 -5.12
CA ILE A 246 7.51 13.39 -6.02
C ILE A 246 7.14 14.60 -5.16
N CYS A 247 7.82 15.73 -5.35
CA CYS A 247 7.53 16.97 -4.65
C CYS A 247 7.84 18.17 -5.55
N LYS A 248 6.85 19.03 -5.80
CA LYS A 248 7.00 20.25 -6.61
C LYS A 248 7.84 21.30 -5.90
N ASN A 249 7.73 21.39 -4.58
CA ASN A 249 8.44 22.35 -3.77
C ASN A 249 9.92 21.95 -3.62
N GLU A 250 10.81 22.69 -4.27
CA GLU A 250 12.24 22.43 -4.29
C GLU A 250 12.86 22.43 -2.87
N ASN A 251 12.43 23.35 -2.00
CA ASN A 251 12.95 23.42 -0.63
C ASN A 251 12.58 22.16 0.18
N LEU A 252 11.34 21.68 0.04
CA LEU A 252 10.92 20.43 0.67
C LEU A 252 11.70 19.23 0.10
N MET A 253 11.83 19.18 -1.23
CA MET A 253 12.58 18.11 -1.88
C MET A 253 14.05 18.10 -1.44
N ASN A 254 14.70 19.25 -1.32
CA ASN A 254 16.10 19.34 -0.88
C ASN A 254 16.26 18.91 0.59
N ARG A 255 15.36 19.28 1.48
CA ARG A 255 15.35 18.78 2.87
C ARG A 255 15.19 17.27 2.92
N PHE A 256 14.29 16.70 2.12
CA PHE A 256 14.11 15.26 2.01
C PHE A 256 15.37 14.56 1.50
N LYS A 257 15.97 15.05 0.40
CA LYS A 257 17.22 14.51 -0.19
C LYS A 257 18.35 14.46 0.82
N ASN A 258 18.54 15.52 1.61
CA ASN A 258 19.58 15.57 2.64
C ASN A 258 19.45 14.44 3.66
N VAL A 259 18.24 14.11 4.09
CA VAL A 259 18.01 13.00 5.02
C VAL A 259 18.17 11.64 4.34
N VAL A 260 17.69 11.51 3.08
CA VAL A 260 17.85 10.31 2.27
C VAL A 260 19.33 9.96 2.08
N GLU A 261 20.17 10.95 1.77
CA GLU A 261 21.62 10.80 1.64
C GLU A 261 22.28 10.47 2.99
N LYS A 262 21.96 11.22 4.04
CA LYS A 262 22.46 10.97 5.40
C LYS A 262 22.18 9.56 5.89
N ARG A 263 21.03 9.00 5.52
CA ARG A 263 20.62 7.63 5.90
C ARG A 263 21.14 6.55 4.93
N GLY A 264 21.75 6.92 3.80
CA GLY A 264 22.25 5.98 2.79
C GLY A 264 21.14 5.19 2.09
N ILE A 265 19.93 5.76 1.94
CA ILE A 265 18.78 5.12 1.32
C ILE A 265 18.49 5.63 -0.11
N SER A 266 19.39 6.44 -0.67
CA SER A 266 19.32 6.95 -2.05
C SER A 266 19.61 5.89 -3.11
N SER A 267 20.28 4.80 -2.74
CA SER A 267 20.71 3.77 -3.70
C SER A 267 19.62 2.75 -3.96
N VAL A 268 18.94 2.88 -5.10
CA VAL A 268 18.13 1.81 -5.67
C VAL A 268 19.07 0.79 -6.30
N ASN A 269 18.83 -0.51 -6.12
CA ASN A 269 19.67 -1.54 -6.73
C ASN A 269 19.44 -1.64 -8.26
N VAL A 270 20.40 -2.23 -8.99
CA VAL A 270 20.36 -2.31 -10.45
C VAL A 270 19.11 -2.99 -10.99
N PHE A 271 18.63 -4.06 -10.35
CA PHE A 271 17.41 -4.75 -10.79
C PHE A 271 16.15 -3.95 -10.49
N GLY A 272 16.18 -3.09 -9.47
CA GLY A 272 15.08 -2.18 -9.17
C GLY A 272 14.82 -1.20 -10.31
N PHE A 273 15.86 -0.57 -10.87
CA PHE A 273 15.69 0.32 -12.02
C PHE A 273 15.28 -0.44 -13.29
N VAL A 274 15.94 -1.58 -13.58
CA VAL A 274 15.60 -2.42 -14.74
C VAL A 274 14.13 -2.84 -14.70
N ALA A 275 13.66 -3.26 -13.53
CA ALA A 275 12.26 -3.67 -13.36
C ALA A 275 11.28 -2.49 -13.48
N LEU A 276 11.62 -1.32 -12.92
CA LEU A 276 10.78 -0.12 -13.05
C LEU A 276 10.66 0.31 -14.52
N GLU A 277 11.77 0.35 -15.24
CA GLU A 277 11.76 0.75 -16.66
C GLU A 277 10.94 -0.21 -17.52
N ALA A 278 11.16 -1.52 -17.38
CA ALA A 278 10.38 -2.53 -18.11
C ALA A 278 8.88 -2.50 -17.71
N ALA A 279 8.59 -2.24 -16.43
CA ALA A 279 7.23 -2.14 -15.94
C ALA A 279 6.47 -0.97 -16.59
N TYR A 280 7.02 0.23 -16.50
CA TYR A 280 6.33 1.44 -16.97
C TYR A 280 6.30 1.59 -18.49
N GLU A 281 7.28 1.00 -19.18
CA GLU A 281 7.34 1.06 -20.63
C GLU A 281 6.44 0.03 -21.32
N TYR A 282 6.31 -1.20 -20.74
CA TYR A 282 5.75 -2.32 -21.50
C TYR A 282 4.67 -3.15 -20.76
N SER A 283 4.31 -2.83 -19.49
CA SER A 283 3.48 -3.74 -18.70
C SER A 283 2.08 -3.23 -18.41
N GLU A 284 1.60 -2.21 -19.11
CA GLU A 284 0.26 -1.66 -18.89
C GLU A 284 -0.84 -2.69 -19.20
N ASP A 285 -0.73 -3.43 -20.30
CA ASP A 285 -1.72 -4.45 -20.66
C ASP A 285 -1.85 -5.55 -19.60
N TRP A 286 -0.71 -5.92 -18.98
CA TRP A 286 -0.72 -6.86 -17.86
C TRP A 286 -1.49 -6.28 -16.66
N LEU A 287 -1.30 -5.00 -16.36
CA LEU A 287 -2.01 -4.33 -15.27
C LEU A 287 -3.52 -4.28 -15.54
N GLU A 288 -3.94 -3.95 -16.76
CA GLU A 288 -5.36 -3.93 -17.11
C GLU A 288 -6.02 -5.31 -16.95
N GLU A 289 -5.36 -6.38 -17.39
CA GLU A 289 -5.86 -7.74 -17.18
C GLU A 289 -5.85 -8.13 -15.68
N LEU A 290 -4.82 -7.73 -14.93
CA LEU A 290 -4.75 -7.93 -13.47
C LEU A 290 -5.95 -7.27 -12.77
N LEU A 291 -6.27 -6.01 -13.11
CA LEU A 291 -7.38 -5.28 -12.50
C LEU A 291 -8.72 -5.99 -12.74
N VAL A 292 -8.93 -6.53 -13.95
CA VAL A 292 -10.11 -7.36 -14.25
C VAL A 292 -10.12 -8.63 -13.39
N TYR A 293 -9.00 -9.31 -13.27
CA TYR A 293 -8.89 -10.54 -12.48
C TYR A 293 -9.15 -10.28 -10.99
N LEU A 294 -8.54 -9.22 -10.44
CA LEU A 294 -8.75 -8.84 -9.05
C LEU A 294 -10.19 -8.45 -8.76
N LYS A 295 -10.84 -7.70 -9.66
CA LYS A 295 -12.26 -7.36 -9.54
C LYS A 295 -13.14 -8.61 -9.53
N ASN A 296 -12.81 -9.61 -10.35
CA ASN A 296 -13.49 -10.89 -10.34
C ASN A 296 -13.28 -11.67 -9.04
N ASN A 297 -12.09 -11.66 -8.46
CA ASN A 297 -11.82 -12.27 -7.15
C ASN A 297 -12.57 -11.57 -6.01
N ILE A 298 -12.68 -10.24 -6.05
CA ILE A 298 -13.49 -9.46 -5.08
C ILE A 298 -14.97 -9.85 -5.18
N LEU A 299 -15.52 -9.82 -6.40
CA LEU A 299 -16.91 -10.21 -6.65
C LEU A 299 -17.18 -11.68 -6.28
N PHE A 300 -16.24 -12.56 -6.61
CA PHE A 300 -16.31 -13.96 -6.20
C PHE A 300 -16.36 -14.11 -4.69
N THR A 301 -15.52 -13.38 -3.95
CA THR A 301 -15.52 -13.40 -2.49
C THR A 301 -16.85 -12.94 -1.93
N LYS A 302 -17.38 -11.81 -2.42
CA LYS A 302 -18.71 -11.28 -2.01
C LYS A 302 -19.80 -12.32 -2.22
N ASN A 303 -19.92 -12.84 -3.42
CA ASN A 303 -20.95 -13.82 -3.78
C ASN A 303 -20.80 -15.14 -3.00
N TYR A 304 -19.55 -15.55 -2.69
CA TYR A 304 -19.28 -16.75 -1.91
C TYR A 304 -19.78 -16.61 -0.48
N LEU A 305 -19.51 -15.47 0.16
CA LEU A 305 -19.98 -15.17 1.51
C LEU A 305 -21.52 -15.13 1.56
N GLU A 306 -22.15 -14.41 0.63
CA GLU A 306 -23.63 -14.31 0.54
C GLU A 306 -24.30 -15.67 0.29
N LYS A 307 -23.82 -16.43 -0.69
CA LYS A 307 -24.39 -17.74 -1.05
C LYS A 307 -24.35 -18.74 0.11
N ASN A 308 -23.35 -18.65 0.96
CA ASN A 308 -23.19 -19.56 2.09
C ASN A 308 -23.80 -19.00 3.39
N ASN A 309 -24.61 -17.93 3.31
CA ASN A 309 -25.20 -17.26 4.46
C ASN A 309 -24.17 -16.95 5.56
N SER A 310 -22.98 -16.53 5.17
CA SER A 310 -21.90 -16.23 6.09
C SER A 310 -22.25 -15.04 6.98
N LYS A 311 -21.83 -15.10 8.23
CA LYS A 311 -21.90 -13.95 9.17
C LYS A 311 -20.69 -13.03 9.05
N ILE A 312 -19.84 -13.26 8.05
CA ILE A 312 -18.68 -12.44 7.74
C ILE A 312 -19.09 -11.46 6.65
N ASP A 313 -18.93 -10.17 6.90
CA ASP A 313 -19.24 -9.14 5.93
C ASP A 313 -17.97 -8.69 5.22
N LEU A 314 -18.05 -8.49 3.91
CA LEU A 314 -17.00 -7.86 3.12
C LEU A 314 -17.27 -6.35 3.04
N ILE A 315 -16.32 -5.56 3.51
CA ILE A 315 -16.29 -4.12 3.19
C ILE A 315 -15.87 -4.01 1.73
N GLU A 316 -16.75 -3.48 0.87
CA GLU A 316 -16.54 -3.44 -0.57
C GLU A 316 -15.39 -2.48 -0.91
N PRO A 317 -14.26 -2.97 -1.46
CA PRO A 317 -13.12 -2.12 -1.73
C PRO A 317 -13.27 -1.37 -3.05
N GLU A 318 -12.90 -0.09 -3.05
CA GLU A 318 -12.75 0.75 -4.26
C GLU A 318 -11.33 0.61 -4.86
N SER A 319 -10.42 -0.08 -4.14
CA SER A 319 -9.01 -0.22 -4.51
C SER A 319 -8.36 -1.41 -3.83
N THR A 320 -7.13 -1.66 -4.22
CA THR A 320 -6.22 -2.67 -3.69
C THR A 320 -6.68 -4.11 -3.94
N TYR A 321 -5.86 -5.06 -3.58
CA TYR A 321 -6.20 -6.49 -3.53
C TYR A 321 -6.32 -7.00 -2.08
N LEU A 322 -6.59 -6.06 -1.15
CA LEU A 322 -6.63 -6.32 0.29
C LEU A 322 -8.06 -6.15 0.77
N LEU A 323 -8.72 -7.27 1.02
CA LEU A 323 -10.11 -7.30 1.46
C LEU A 323 -10.20 -7.11 2.97
N TRP A 324 -11.10 -6.23 3.40
CA TRP A 324 -11.37 -5.96 4.81
C TRP A 324 -12.64 -6.68 5.22
N LEU A 325 -12.47 -7.80 5.96
CA LEU A 325 -13.55 -8.69 6.36
C LEU A 325 -13.96 -8.39 7.80
N SER A 326 -15.25 -8.13 8.03
CA SER A 326 -15.86 -7.95 9.34
C SER A 326 -16.31 -9.30 9.92
N PHE A 327 -15.81 -9.64 11.07
CA PHE A 327 -16.25 -10.80 11.87
C PHE A 327 -17.13 -10.39 13.06
N LYS A 328 -17.61 -9.14 13.07
CA LYS A 328 -18.39 -8.58 14.19
C LYS A 328 -19.69 -9.35 14.47
N ASN A 329 -20.28 -9.93 13.42
CA ASN A 329 -21.53 -10.70 13.51
C ASN A 329 -21.30 -12.21 13.80
N THR A 330 -20.04 -12.63 14.02
CA THR A 330 -19.69 -14.05 14.26
C THR A 330 -19.54 -14.36 15.75
N ILE A 331 -18.37 -14.16 16.30
CA ILE A 331 -18.00 -14.45 17.70
C ILE A 331 -17.59 -13.12 18.35
N SER A 332 -18.17 -12.78 19.50
CA SER A 332 -17.88 -11.52 20.22
C SER A 332 -16.46 -11.42 20.76
N ASP A 333 -15.82 -12.55 21.06
CA ASP A 333 -14.41 -12.62 21.45
C ASP A 333 -13.52 -12.77 20.21
N TYR A 334 -12.92 -11.67 19.76
CA TYR A 334 -12.09 -11.67 18.55
C TYR A 334 -10.76 -12.41 18.70
N ASN A 335 -10.28 -12.68 19.93
CA ASN A 335 -9.17 -13.60 20.14
C ASN A 335 -9.55 -15.03 19.75
N LYS A 336 -10.78 -15.43 20.05
CA LYS A 336 -11.31 -16.73 19.60
C LYS A 336 -11.49 -16.77 18.10
N VAL A 337 -11.91 -15.67 17.45
CA VAL A 337 -11.93 -15.58 15.98
C VAL A 337 -10.54 -15.84 15.40
N LYS A 338 -9.51 -15.16 15.91
CA LYS A 338 -8.13 -15.36 15.49
C LYS A 338 -7.66 -16.79 15.69
N GLN A 339 -7.90 -17.36 16.90
CA GLN A 339 -7.54 -18.74 17.19
C GLN A 339 -8.21 -19.72 16.22
N LYS A 340 -9.50 -19.54 15.98
CA LYS A 340 -10.28 -20.38 15.06
C LYS A 340 -9.82 -20.31 13.61
N LEU A 341 -9.43 -19.10 13.13
CA LEU A 341 -8.80 -18.92 11.82
C LEU A 341 -7.50 -19.71 11.70
N LEU A 342 -6.67 -19.70 12.73
CA LEU A 342 -5.36 -20.37 12.71
C LEU A 342 -5.48 -21.88 12.94
N GLU A 343 -6.26 -22.33 13.92
CA GLU A 343 -6.30 -23.72 14.35
C GLU A 343 -7.28 -24.58 13.55
N GLU A 344 -8.47 -24.04 13.24
CA GLU A 344 -9.52 -24.81 12.57
C GLU A 344 -9.58 -24.52 11.07
N SER A 345 -9.55 -23.23 10.66
CA SER A 345 -9.59 -22.86 9.25
C SER A 345 -8.23 -23.02 8.57
N LYS A 346 -7.12 -23.06 9.34
CA LYS A 346 -5.75 -23.13 8.81
C LYS A 346 -5.44 -22.02 7.81
N VAL A 347 -5.85 -20.79 8.12
CA VAL A 347 -5.66 -19.59 7.27
C VAL A 347 -5.00 -18.49 8.09
N ALA A 348 -3.97 -17.86 7.51
CA ALA A 348 -3.28 -16.72 8.11
C ALA A 348 -3.78 -15.41 7.48
N LEU A 349 -4.48 -14.59 8.27
CA LEU A 349 -4.93 -13.24 7.93
C LEU A 349 -4.24 -12.22 8.83
N ASN A 350 -4.19 -10.93 8.42
CA ASN A 350 -3.80 -9.87 9.34
C ASN A 350 -4.99 -9.49 10.25
N GLU A 351 -4.75 -9.53 11.56
CA GLU A 351 -5.72 -9.06 12.54
C GLU A 351 -5.89 -7.55 12.47
N GLY A 352 -7.14 -7.09 12.43
CA GLY A 352 -7.47 -5.69 12.22
C GLY A 352 -7.02 -4.76 13.33
N SER A 353 -6.93 -5.22 14.58
CA SER A 353 -6.42 -4.45 15.71
C SER A 353 -4.99 -3.96 15.52
N SER A 354 -4.20 -4.61 14.66
CA SER A 354 -2.85 -4.16 14.31
C SER A 354 -2.85 -2.84 13.50
N PHE A 355 -3.92 -2.56 12.77
CA PHE A 355 -4.08 -1.33 11.97
C PHE A 355 -4.60 -0.13 12.77
N GLY A 356 -5.00 -0.36 14.02
CA GLY A 356 -5.62 0.59 14.94
C GLY A 356 -6.73 -0.08 15.74
N LEU A 357 -7.13 0.52 16.87
CA LEU A 357 -8.18 -0.06 17.72
C LEU A 357 -9.52 -0.19 16.99
N GLU A 358 -9.78 0.69 16.04
CA GLU A 358 -10.96 0.74 15.17
C GLU A 358 -11.05 -0.49 14.26
N GLY A 359 -9.93 -1.14 13.98
CA GLY A 359 -9.87 -2.40 13.24
C GLY A 359 -10.25 -3.64 14.04
N LYS A 360 -10.60 -3.51 15.33
CA LYS A 360 -11.00 -4.64 16.17
C LYS A 360 -12.26 -5.32 15.62
N GLY A 361 -12.20 -6.63 15.45
CA GLY A 361 -13.28 -7.43 14.86
C GLY A 361 -13.19 -7.56 13.33
N TYR A 362 -12.20 -6.94 12.72
CA TYR A 362 -11.89 -7.11 11.30
C TYR A 362 -10.64 -7.95 11.09
N PHE A 363 -10.53 -8.51 9.88
CA PHE A 363 -9.33 -9.21 9.40
C PHE A 363 -9.08 -8.85 7.94
N ARG A 364 -7.81 -8.59 7.59
CA ARG A 364 -7.43 -8.26 6.22
C ARG A 364 -6.98 -9.52 5.48
N LEU A 365 -7.63 -9.79 4.35
CA LEU A 365 -7.35 -10.89 3.43
C LEU A 365 -6.74 -10.34 2.14
N ASN A 366 -5.64 -10.91 1.67
CA ASN A 366 -5.10 -10.65 0.34
C ASN A 366 -5.79 -11.58 -0.67
N CYS A 367 -6.46 -11.01 -1.68
CA CYS A 367 -7.14 -11.74 -2.75
C CYS A 367 -6.37 -11.80 -4.09
N ALA A 368 -5.10 -11.31 -4.11
CA ALA A 368 -4.25 -11.41 -5.30
C ALA A 368 -3.57 -12.78 -5.39
N LEU A 369 -4.38 -13.80 -5.65
CA LEU A 369 -3.97 -15.19 -5.83
C LEU A 369 -4.93 -15.90 -6.80
N PRO A 370 -4.54 -17.05 -7.38
CA PRO A 370 -5.41 -17.84 -8.26
C PRO A 370 -6.76 -18.14 -7.61
N LYS A 371 -7.82 -18.03 -8.42
CA LYS A 371 -9.21 -18.18 -7.95
C LYS A 371 -9.44 -19.49 -7.18
N GLU A 372 -8.87 -20.60 -7.65
CA GLU A 372 -8.95 -21.89 -6.95
C GLU A 372 -8.39 -21.83 -5.52
N SER A 373 -7.27 -21.14 -5.35
CA SER A 373 -6.65 -20.96 -4.03
C SER A 373 -7.47 -20.06 -3.12
N LEU A 374 -8.10 -19.01 -3.69
CA LEU A 374 -9.03 -18.13 -2.96
C LEU A 374 -10.26 -18.90 -2.51
N GLU A 375 -10.88 -19.70 -3.39
CA GLU A 375 -12.04 -20.53 -3.07
C GLU A 375 -11.75 -21.54 -1.94
N LYS A 376 -10.60 -22.21 -2.01
CA LYS A 376 -10.17 -23.12 -0.93
C LYS A 376 -10.05 -22.40 0.42
N ALA A 377 -9.51 -21.18 0.42
CA ALA A 377 -9.38 -20.37 1.64
C ALA A 377 -10.75 -19.95 2.18
N LEU A 378 -11.65 -19.46 1.32
CA LEU A 378 -13.00 -19.05 1.71
C LEU A 378 -13.81 -20.23 2.23
N CYS A 379 -13.72 -21.40 1.60
CA CYS A 379 -14.36 -22.63 2.09
C CYS A 379 -13.92 -22.96 3.51
N LYS A 380 -12.60 -22.97 3.77
CA LYS A 380 -12.03 -23.23 5.12
C LYS A 380 -12.51 -22.21 6.16
N ILE A 381 -12.65 -20.93 5.77
CA ILE A 381 -13.10 -19.87 6.67
C ILE A 381 -14.61 -20.06 6.94
N VAL A 382 -15.44 -20.05 5.90
CA VAL A 382 -16.92 -20.02 6.05
C VAL A 382 -17.47 -21.24 6.73
N THR A 383 -16.87 -22.44 6.54
CA THR A 383 -17.32 -23.66 7.23
C THR A 383 -17.10 -23.64 8.75
N LYS A 384 -16.37 -22.65 9.26
CA LYS A 384 -16.06 -22.50 10.69
C LYS A 384 -16.81 -21.34 11.35
N PHE A 385 -17.39 -20.43 10.61
CA PHE A 385 -18.09 -19.24 11.11
C PHE A 385 -19.53 -19.15 10.60
#